data_a03c962cb8f1632c019d24fc4a08d9be
#
_entry.id   a03c962cb8f1632c019d24fc4a08d9be
#
_cell.length_a   1.000
_cell.length_b   1.000
_cell.length_c   1.000
_cell.angle_alpha   90.00
_cell.angle_beta   90.00
_cell.angle_gamma   90.00
#
_symmetry.space_group_name_H-M   'P 1'
#
loop_
_entity.id
_entity.type
_entity.pdbx_description
1 polymer ?
#
loop_
_entity_poly.entity_id
_entity_poly.type
_entity_poly.pdbx_seq_one_letter_code
_entity_poly.pdbx_strand_id
1 'polypeptide(L)'
;MEHYLNASYNLEDPSLVSVIDELPIWAAPFGLQLLDSIQMKPCMRVLDIGFGLGFPVLELAMRLGASSQIYGLDPWRAGIKRAREKVEKMGLSNVHLLEGVAENLPIDAQVFDLIVSNNGINNVQDIKETFKECYRVMKPDSQLVFTMNLDNTFIEFYDIFEKTLKKHGLENEIEMLNTHIYEKRKPLNEVKDLLEHAKFEIADIKYGNFNYRFIDGPAMFNHFFIKLSFLDSWKKITGVHTPKIFSVLEKEINKVSAKNGGFQMSVPFATVDCRKKS
;
A
#
# COMPACT_ATOMS: atom_id res chain seq x y z
N MET A 1 -7.84 17.97 -23.41
CA MET A 1 -7.33 17.15 -22.30
C MET A 1 -6.50 16.03 -22.91
N GLU A 2 -5.29 15.83 -22.48
CA GLU A 2 -4.45 14.74 -22.98
C GLU A 2 -5.10 13.39 -22.68
N HIS A 3 -5.04 12.44 -23.65
CA HIS A 3 -5.66 11.12 -23.45
C HIS A 3 -4.96 10.40 -22.28
N TYR A 4 -5.71 9.78 -21.38
CA TYR A 4 -5.17 9.17 -20.13
C TYR A 4 -4.03 8.16 -20.39
N LEU A 5 -4.05 7.47 -21.55
CA LEU A 5 -2.98 6.52 -21.92
C LEU A 5 -1.60 7.19 -22.11
N ASN A 6 -1.54 8.50 -22.31
CA ASN A 6 -0.30 9.26 -22.47
C ASN A 6 0.20 9.85 -21.15
N ALA A 7 -0.54 9.67 -20.05
CA ALA A 7 -0.13 10.20 -18.75
C ALA A 7 1.19 9.56 -18.30
N SER A 8 2.11 10.40 -17.83
CA SER A 8 3.40 10.00 -17.26
C SER A 8 3.71 10.91 -16.07
N TYR A 9 4.26 10.35 -15.01
CA TYR A 9 4.53 11.06 -13.77
C TYR A 9 5.96 10.82 -13.29
N ASN A 10 6.64 11.92 -12.91
CA ASN A 10 7.93 11.84 -12.25
C ASN A 10 7.73 11.91 -10.72
N LEU A 11 7.86 10.79 -10.04
CA LEU A 11 7.66 10.70 -8.58
C LEU A 11 8.72 11.47 -7.77
N GLU A 12 9.79 11.97 -8.40
CA GLU A 12 10.78 12.84 -7.75
C GLU A 12 10.48 14.34 -7.93
N ASP A 13 9.41 14.71 -8.66
CA ASP A 13 8.98 16.10 -8.82
C ASP A 13 8.29 16.60 -7.53
N PRO A 14 8.83 17.63 -6.84
CA PRO A 14 8.24 18.14 -5.60
C PRO A 14 6.81 18.66 -5.75
N SER A 15 6.45 19.21 -6.92
CA SER A 15 5.09 19.69 -7.17
C SER A 15 4.10 18.53 -7.24
N LEU A 16 4.47 17.42 -7.89
CA LEU A 16 3.68 16.21 -7.92
C LEU A 16 3.57 15.58 -6.53
N VAL A 17 4.67 15.52 -5.78
CA VAL A 17 4.71 14.99 -4.41
C VAL A 17 3.74 15.76 -3.50
N SER A 18 3.69 17.10 -3.64
CA SER A 18 2.73 17.93 -2.88
C SER A 18 1.27 17.59 -3.21
N VAL A 19 0.95 17.37 -4.49
CA VAL A 19 -0.41 16.98 -4.91
C VAL A 19 -0.80 15.60 -4.40
N ILE A 20 0.12 14.64 -4.45
CA ILE A 20 -0.12 13.28 -3.91
C ILE A 20 -0.41 13.34 -2.42
N ASP A 21 0.31 14.18 -1.68
CA ASP A 21 0.21 14.35 -0.24
C ASP A 21 -1.19 14.85 0.20
N GLU A 22 -1.87 15.60 -0.63
CA GLU A 22 -3.22 16.12 -0.37
C GLU A 22 -4.35 15.11 -0.65
N LEU A 23 -4.03 13.94 -1.19
CA LEU A 23 -5.01 12.94 -1.64
C LEU A 23 -4.88 11.58 -0.89
N PRO A 24 -5.06 11.53 0.44
CA PRO A 24 -4.78 10.34 1.25
C PRO A 24 -5.85 9.25 1.19
N ILE A 25 -6.81 9.31 0.27
CA ILE A 25 -7.98 8.40 0.21
C ILE A 25 -7.57 6.91 0.13
N TRP A 26 -6.44 6.60 -0.49
CA TRP A 26 -5.93 5.23 -0.47
C TRP A 26 -5.38 4.82 0.90
N ALA A 27 -4.53 5.64 1.50
CA ALA A 27 -3.83 5.29 2.73
C ALA A 27 -4.69 5.39 4.00
N ALA A 28 -5.66 6.33 4.02
CA ALA A 28 -6.43 6.66 5.22
C ALA A 28 -7.31 5.51 5.74
N PRO A 29 -8.10 4.77 4.92
CA PRO A 29 -8.93 3.68 5.43
C PRO A 29 -8.12 2.57 6.10
N PHE A 30 -6.99 2.19 5.52
CA PHE A 30 -6.06 1.22 6.10
C PHE A 30 -5.48 1.74 7.42
N GLY A 31 -4.97 2.99 7.40
CA GLY A 31 -4.29 3.58 8.53
C GLY A 31 -5.17 3.82 9.74
N LEU A 32 -6.44 4.15 9.57
CA LEU A 32 -7.37 4.28 10.69
C LEU A 32 -7.54 2.94 11.42
N GLN A 33 -7.75 1.84 10.69
CA GLN A 33 -7.87 0.52 11.31
C GLN A 33 -6.55 0.04 11.92
N LEU A 34 -5.40 0.38 11.29
CA LEU A 34 -4.08 0.11 11.84
C LEU A 34 -3.89 0.81 13.18
N LEU A 35 -4.16 2.12 13.25
CA LEU A 35 -4.02 2.93 14.47
C LEU A 35 -4.91 2.41 15.60
N ASP A 36 -6.13 1.95 15.30
CA ASP A 36 -7.05 1.34 16.26
C ASP A 36 -6.63 -0.05 16.74
N SER A 37 -5.63 -0.66 16.11
CA SER A 37 -5.10 -1.97 16.47
C SER A 37 -3.82 -1.90 17.31
N ILE A 38 -3.26 -0.71 17.49
CA ILE A 38 -2.01 -0.48 18.23
C ILE A 38 -2.26 -0.46 19.73
N GLN A 39 -1.50 -1.22 20.47
CA GLN A 39 -1.44 -1.13 21.93
C GLN A 39 -0.46 -0.02 22.37
N MET A 40 -0.97 1.20 22.51
CA MET A 40 -0.17 2.36 22.87
C MET A 40 0.30 2.28 24.33
N LYS A 41 1.59 2.55 24.54
CA LYS A 41 2.22 2.66 25.87
C LYS A 41 3.14 3.88 25.89
N PRO A 42 3.42 4.48 27.06
CA PRO A 42 4.43 5.53 27.16
C PRO A 42 5.84 4.99 26.89
N CYS A 43 6.74 5.85 26.46
CA CYS A 43 8.17 5.56 26.26
C CYS A 43 8.47 4.46 25.25
N MET A 44 7.64 4.32 24.19
CA MET A 44 7.85 3.34 23.12
C MET A 44 8.93 3.78 22.14
N ARG A 45 9.64 2.81 21.59
CA ARG A 45 10.37 2.94 20.34
C ARG A 45 9.58 2.26 19.23
N VAL A 46 9.21 3.02 18.21
CA VAL A 46 8.33 2.57 17.13
C VAL A 46 9.06 2.67 15.80
N LEU A 47 8.88 1.68 14.92
CA LEU A 47 9.33 1.73 13.52
C LEU A 47 8.11 1.69 12.60
N ASP A 48 8.03 2.63 11.67
CA ASP A 48 7.07 2.62 10.56
C ASP A 48 7.79 2.26 9.26
N ILE A 49 7.41 1.14 8.65
CA ILE A 49 7.98 0.62 7.40
C ILE A 49 7.12 1.05 6.23
N GLY A 50 7.71 1.82 5.30
CA GLY A 50 7.02 2.35 4.13
C GLY A 50 6.13 3.55 4.46
N PHE A 51 6.67 4.52 5.22
CA PHE A 51 5.92 5.70 5.67
C PHE A 51 5.55 6.69 4.56
N GLY A 52 6.13 6.57 3.36
CA GLY A 52 5.82 7.41 2.20
C GLY A 52 5.96 8.91 2.48
N LEU A 53 4.85 9.62 2.47
CA LEU A 53 4.77 11.06 2.73
C LEU A 53 4.58 11.43 4.20
N GLY A 54 4.69 10.46 5.13
CA GLY A 54 4.65 10.69 6.56
C GLY A 54 3.43 10.15 7.31
N PHE A 55 2.56 9.35 6.67
CA PHE A 55 1.44 8.68 7.34
C PHE A 55 1.68 7.16 7.38
N PRO A 56 1.60 6.49 8.55
CA PRO A 56 1.20 6.99 9.87
C PRO A 56 2.32 7.52 10.78
N VAL A 57 3.60 7.55 10.38
CA VAL A 57 4.74 7.90 11.25
C VAL A 57 4.56 9.22 12.02
N LEU A 58 4.05 10.27 11.36
CA LEU A 58 3.83 11.57 12.01
C LEU A 58 2.64 11.54 12.97
N GLU A 59 1.57 10.84 12.59
CA GLU A 59 0.39 10.66 13.46
C GLU A 59 0.76 9.89 14.72
N LEU A 60 1.60 8.86 14.62
CA LEU A 60 2.12 8.11 15.77
C LEU A 60 2.98 8.99 16.68
N ALA A 61 3.81 9.85 16.11
CA ALA A 61 4.63 10.78 16.89
C ALA A 61 3.79 11.74 17.74
N MET A 62 2.70 12.26 17.16
CA MET A 62 1.77 13.14 17.88
C MET A 62 0.97 12.39 18.94
N ARG A 63 0.48 11.17 18.65
CA ARG A 63 -0.32 10.37 19.59
C ARG A 63 0.50 9.83 20.76
N LEU A 64 1.73 9.40 20.52
CA LEU A 64 2.60 8.82 21.55
C LEU A 64 3.39 9.90 22.33
N GLY A 65 3.47 11.11 21.78
CA GLY A 65 4.09 12.26 22.43
C GLY A 65 5.63 12.14 22.62
N ALA A 66 6.21 13.14 23.26
CA ALA A 66 7.66 13.31 23.37
C ALA A 66 8.37 12.21 24.21
N SER A 67 7.65 11.41 24.98
CA SER A 67 8.25 10.28 25.72
C SER A 67 8.65 9.11 24.82
N SER A 68 8.11 9.02 23.61
CA SER A 68 8.36 7.94 22.66
C SER A 68 9.24 8.41 21.51
N GLN A 69 9.96 7.48 20.87
CA GLN A 69 10.82 7.75 19.70
C GLN A 69 10.29 7.00 18.50
N ILE A 70 9.99 7.72 17.43
CA ILE A 70 9.36 7.19 16.24
C ILE A 70 10.35 7.21 15.08
N TYR A 71 10.61 6.05 14.53
CA TYR A 71 11.48 5.86 13.38
C TYR A 71 10.61 5.54 12.16
N GLY A 72 10.92 6.15 11.03
CA GLY A 72 10.32 5.81 9.74
C GLY A 72 11.41 5.33 8.78
N LEU A 73 11.16 4.27 8.02
CA LEU A 73 12.03 3.77 6.96
C LEU A 73 11.26 3.73 5.64
N ASP A 74 11.83 4.34 4.60
CA ASP A 74 11.25 4.34 3.26
C ASP A 74 12.36 4.46 2.21
N PRO A 75 12.29 3.84 1.01
CA PRO A 75 13.25 4.04 -0.06
C PRO A 75 12.98 5.30 -0.91
N TRP A 76 11.80 5.92 -0.82
CA TRP A 76 11.40 7.03 -1.67
C TRP A 76 11.92 8.38 -1.18
N ARG A 77 13.00 8.86 -1.79
CA ARG A 77 13.72 10.10 -1.40
C ARG A 77 12.83 11.34 -1.38
N ALA A 78 12.02 11.53 -2.43
CA ALA A 78 11.15 12.70 -2.49
C ALA A 78 10.05 12.66 -1.40
N GLY A 79 9.52 11.48 -1.09
CA GLY A 79 8.61 11.27 0.03
C GLY A 79 9.25 11.60 1.37
N ILE A 80 10.48 11.11 1.62
CA ILE A 80 11.26 11.41 2.84
C ILE A 80 11.48 12.92 2.99
N LYS A 81 11.86 13.60 1.91
CA LYS A 81 12.05 15.05 1.93
C LYS A 81 10.76 15.75 2.34
N ARG A 82 9.63 15.38 1.75
CA ARG A 82 8.31 15.95 2.10
C ARG A 82 7.92 15.66 3.55
N ALA A 83 8.15 14.46 4.04
CA ALA A 83 7.89 14.10 5.43
C ALA A 83 8.77 14.91 6.41
N ARG A 84 10.06 15.18 6.08
CA ARG A 84 10.95 16.04 6.87
C ARG A 84 10.44 17.47 6.96
N GLU A 85 9.93 18.04 5.87
CA GLU A 85 9.31 19.37 5.89
C GLU A 85 8.13 19.44 6.86
N LYS A 86 7.31 18.36 6.91
CA LYS A 86 6.22 18.26 7.87
C LYS A 86 6.70 18.12 9.31
N VAL A 87 7.71 17.27 9.57
CA VAL A 87 8.35 17.13 10.91
C VAL A 87 8.78 18.49 11.43
N GLU A 88 9.47 19.27 10.59
CA GLU A 88 9.92 20.62 10.95
C GLU A 88 8.73 21.55 11.23
N LYS A 89 7.76 21.62 10.33
CA LYS A 89 6.59 22.51 10.47
C LYS A 89 5.68 22.17 11.63
N MET A 90 5.57 20.87 11.97
CA MET A 90 4.81 20.39 13.13
C MET A 90 5.60 20.44 14.44
N GLY A 91 6.90 20.75 14.40
CA GLY A 91 7.76 20.80 15.58
C GLY A 91 7.96 19.46 16.28
N LEU A 92 7.98 18.36 15.52
CA LEU A 92 8.10 17.00 16.05
C LEU A 92 9.58 16.66 16.30
N SER A 93 10.00 16.68 17.56
CA SER A 93 11.39 16.41 17.96
C SER A 93 11.70 14.92 18.17
N ASN A 94 10.69 14.06 18.14
CA ASN A 94 10.77 12.63 18.43
C ASN A 94 10.64 11.73 17.18
N VAL A 95 10.86 12.29 15.97
CA VAL A 95 10.75 11.58 14.69
C VAL A 95 12.12 11.48 14.03
N HIS A 96 12.47 10.27 13.59
CA HIS A 96 13.72 9.93 12.90
C HIS A 96 13.41 9.26 11.57
N LEU A 97 13.64 9.94 10.43
CA LEU A 97 13.33 9.43 9.11
C LEU A 97 14.59 8.92 8.39
N LEU A 98 14.60 7.65 8.02
CA LEU A 98 15.68 6.91 7.41
C LEU A 98 15.34 6.55 5.95
N GLU A 99 16.33 6.66 5.08
CA GLU A 99 16.27 6.10 3.72
C GLU A 99 16.78 4.66 3.75
N GLY A 100 15.99 3.71 3.24
CA GLY A 100 16.40 2.31 3.21
C GLY A 100 15.27 1.36 2.82
N VAL A 101 15.58 0.07 2.79
CA VAL A 101 14.67 -1.02 2.48
C VAL A 101 14.46 -1.91 3.69
N ALA A 102 13.27 -2.50 3.79
CA ALA A 102 12.87 -3.26 4.98
C ALA A 102 13.57 -4.63 5.08
N GLU A 103 14.11 -5.12 3.99
CA GLU A 103 14.86 -6.37 3.88
C GLU A 103 16.26 -6.32 4.52
N ASN A 104 16.74 -5.11 4.85
CA ASN A 104 18.04 -4.90 5.49
C ASN A 104 18.00 -3.63 6.34
N LEU A 105 17.53 -3.76 7.58
CA LEU A 105 17.35 -2.64 8.50
C LEU A 105 18.71 -2.24 9.11
N PRO A 106 19.15 -0.97 8.94
CA PRO A 106 20.41 -0.48 9.53
C PRO A 106 20.25 -0.17 11.03
N ILE A 107 19.70 -1.12 11.78
CA ILE A 107 19.30 -0.97 13.19
C ILE A 107 19.69 -2.22 13.94
N ASP A 108 20.12 -2.06 15.18
CA ASP A 108 20.49 -3.16 16.06
C ASP A 108 19.30 -4.07 16.39
N ALA A 109 19.60 -5.28 16.89
CA ALA A 109 18.57 -6.20 17.34
C ALA A 109 17.86 -5.69 18.61
N GLN A 110 16.60 -6.04 18.76
CA GLN A 110 15.81 -5.80 19.99
C GLN A 110 15.70 -4.32 20.39
N VAL A 111 15.41 -3.45 19.43
CA VAL A 111 15.26 -2.01 19.66
C VAL A 111 13.81 -1.59 19.81
N PHE A 112 12.89 -2.16 19.04
CA PHE A 112 11.52 -1.65 18.92
C PHE A 112 10.51 -2.38 19.77
N ASP A 113 9.60 -1.60 20.37
CA ASP A 113 8.42 -2.06 21.12
C ASP A 113 7.22 -2.27 20.19
N LEU A 114 7.22 -1.58 19.04
CA LEU A 114 6.19 -1.64 18.02
C LEU A 114 6.80 -1.46 16.63
N ILE A 115 6.41 -2.31 15.69
CA ILE A 115 6.60 -2.04 14.25
C ILE A 115 5.22 -1.88 13.62
N VAL A 116 5.09 -0.89 12.74
CA VAL A 116 3.89 -0.70 11.93
C VAL A 116 4.24 -0.65 10.45
N SER A 117 3.25 -0.97 9.59
CA SER A 117 3.35 -0.73 8.15
C SER A 117 1.96 -0.53 7.57
N ASN A 118 1.67 0.67 7.09
CA ASN A 118 0.39 0.98 6.47
C ASN A 118 0.43 0.70 4.96
N ASN A 119 0.12 -0.53 4.58
CA ASN A 119 0.16 -0.99 3.19
C ASN A 119 1.57 -0.93 2.54
N GLY A 120 2.63 -0.73 3.33
CA GLY A 120 4.02 -0.69 2.86
C GLY A 120 4.58 -2.08 2.56
N ILE A 121 4.26 -3.07 3.39
CA ILE A 121 4.73 -4.47 3.25
C ILE A 121 4.32 -5.09 1.89
N ASN A 122 3.24 -4.64 1.28
CA ASN A 122 2.84 -5.09 -0.06
C ASN A 122 3.81 -4.68 -1.18
N ASN A 123 4.72 -3.76 -0.91
CA ASN A 123 5.62 -3.16 -1.91
C ASN A 123 7.09 -3.53 -1.69
N VAL A 124 7.41 -4.34 -0.67
CA VAL A 124 8.77 -4.84 -0.45
C VAL A 124 9.14 -5.88 -1.52
N GLN A 125 10.43 -6.04 -1.80
CA GLN A 125 10.89 -7.01 -2.80
C GLN A 125 10.86 -8.43 -2.25
N ASP A 126 11.27 -8.60 -0.98
CA ASP A 126 11.26 -9.89 -0.26
C ASP A 126 10.56 -9.75 1.09
N ILE A 127 9.28 -10.16 1.11
CA ILE A 127 8.45 -10.11 2.33
C ILE A 127 8.97 -11.07 3.41
N LYS A 128 9.58 -12.19 3.02
CA LYS A 128 10.14 -13.17 3.94
C LYS A 128 11.34 -12.59 4.69
N GLU A 129 12.23 -11.95 3.96
CA GLU A 129 13.40 -11.28 4.55
C GLU A 129 12.97 -10.08 5.40
N THR A 130 11.97 -9.32 4.93
CA THR A 130 11.35 -8.23 5.70
C THR A 130 10.84 -8.72 7.06
N PHE A 131 10.10 -9.83 7.12
CA PHE A 131 9.61 -10.35 8.40
C PHE A 131 10.73 -10.84 9.32
N LYS A 132 11.81 -11.41 8.77
CA LYS A 132 12.97 -11.78 9.58
C LYS A 132 13.66 -10.55 10.19
N GLU A 133 13.84 -9.49 9.41
CA GLU A 133 14.40 -8.23 9.89
C GLU A 133 13.49 -7.58 10.95
N CYS A 134 12.18 -7.54 10.71
CA CYS A 134 11.21 -7.10 11.73
C CYS A 134 11.40 -7.90 13.02
N TYR A 135 11.44 -9.24 12.94
CA TYR A 135 11.63 -10.08 14.11
C TYR A 135 12.97 -9.80 14.82
N ARG A 136 14.05 -9.59 14.07
CA ARG A 136 15.38 -9.30 14.62
C ARG A 136 15.40 -7.99 15.42
N VAL A 137 14.83 -6.91 14.86
CA VAL A 137 14.89 -5.58 15.49
C VAL A 137 13.84 -5.34 16.57
N MET A 138 12.84 -6.20 16.68
CA MET A 138 11.82 -6.14 17.72
C MET A 138 12.30 -6.72 19.05
N LYS A 139 11.88 -6.12 20.15
CA LYS A 139 12.06 -6.67 21.50
C LYS A 139 11.17 -7.89 21.73
N PRO A 140 11.47 -8.75 22.73
CA PRO A 140 10.49 -9.75 23.21
C PRO A 140 9.16 -9.07 23.59
N ASP A 141 8.05 -9.78 23.39
CA ASP A 141 6.67 -9.35 23.69
C ASP A 141 6.21 -8.06 22.99
N SER A 142 6.92 -7.66 21.94
CA SER A 142 6.60 -6.48 21.13
C SER A 142 5.54 -6.78 20.08
N GLN A 143 4.93 -5.73 19.52
CA GLN A 143 3.84 -5.77 18.58
C GLN A 143 4.31 -5.42 17.16
N LEU A 144 3.88 -6.23 16.17
CA LEU A 144 3.92 -5.89 14.75
C LEU A 144 2.49 -5.74 14.24
N VAL A 145 2.12 -4.56 13.76
CA VAL A 145 0.80 -4.33 13.13
C VAL A 145 1.00 -3.82 11.71
N PHE A 146 0.41 -4.49 10.75
CA PHE A 146 0.46 -4.01 9.38
C PHE A 146 -0.87 -4.20 8.66
N THR A 147 -1.08 -3.38 7.63
CA THR A 147 -2.23 -3.51 6.74
C THR A 147 -1.79 -3.98 5.36
N MET A 148 -2.64 -4.75 4.72
CA MET A 148 -2.48 -5.20 3.34
C MET A 148 -3.82 -5.24 2.62
N ASN A 149 -3.82 -4.80 1.36
CA ASN A 149 -4.97 -5.04 0.49
C ASN A 149 -4.97 -6.50 0.03
N LEU A 150 -6.17 -7.09 -0.06
CA LEU A 150 -6.34 -8.50 -0.38
C LEU A 150 -6.34 -8.75 -1.90
N ASP A 151 -6.18 -10.00 -2.29
CA ASP A 151 -6.06 -10.48 -3.68
C ASP A 151 -7.26 -10.12 -4.56
N ASN A 152 -8.46 -10.00 -3.98
CA ASN A 152 -9.68 -9.58 -4.67
C ASN A 152 -9.87 -8.05 -4.74
N THR A 153 -8.83 -7.24 -4.43
CA THR A 153 -8.86 -5.79 -4.66
C THR A 153 -9.08 -5.47 -6.13
N PHE A 154 -10.10 -4.64 -6.44
CA PHE A 154 -10.52 -4.27 -7.79
C PHE A 154 -11.02 -5.45 -8.63
N ILE A 155 -11.58 -6.48 -7.99
CA ILE A 155 -12.07 -7.68 -8.67
C ILE A 155 -13.04 -7.33 -9.82
N GLU A 156 -13.90 -6.32 -9.63
CA GLU A 156 -14.87 -5.89 -10.63
C GLU A 156 -14.20 -5.39 -11.93
N PHE A 157 -13.06 -4.74 -11.80
CA PHE A 157 -12.26 -4.31 -12.95
C PHE A 157 -11.47 -5.47 -13.55
N TYR A 158 -10.81 -6.27 -12.73
CA TYR A 158 -9.98 -7.38 -13.20
C TYR A 158 -10.81 -8.45 -13.89
N ASP A 159 -12.03 -8.72 -13.45
CA ASP A 159 -12.99 -9.59 -14.16
C ASP A 159 -13.32 -9.11 -15.57
N ILE A 160 -13.53 -7.80 -15.74
CA ILE A 160 -13.77 -7.21 -17.07
C ILE A 160 -12.50 -7.30 -17.91
N PHE A 161 -11.34 -7.07 -17.30
CA PHE A 161 -10.05 -7.09 -17.97
C PHE A 161 -9.75 -8.50 -18.50
N GLU A 162 -9.82 -9.51 -17.65
CA GLU A 162 -9.60 -10.91 -18.04
C GLU A 162 -10.56 -11.36 -19.14
N LYS A 163 -11.87 -11.10 -18.99
CA LYS A 163 -12.88 -11.40 -20.01
C LYS A 163 -12.58 -10.72 -21.33
N THR A 164 -12.07 -9.49 -21.29
CA THR A 164 -11.68 -8.74 -22.49
C THR A 164 -10.47 -9.39 -23.17
N LEU A 165 -9.43 -9.73 -22.41
CA LEU A 165 -8.24 -10.41 -22.94
C LEU A 165 -8.62 -11.75 -23.56
N LYS A 166 -9.41 -12.57 -22.88
CA LYS A 166 -9.90 -13.87 -23.35
C LYS A 166 -10.68 -13.76 -24.66
N LYS A 167 -11.57 -12.78 -24.77
CA LYS A 167 -12.34 -12.53 -25.99
C LYS A 167 -11.46 -12.17 -27.19
N HIS A 168 -10.27 -11.66 -26.96
CA HIS A 168 -9.31 -11.29 -28.01
C HIS A 168 -8.21 -12.33 -28.23
N GLY A 169 -8.27 -13.49 -27.56
CA GLY A 169 -7.28 -14.57 -27.70
C GLY A 169 -5.90 -14.21 -27.15
N LEU A 170 -5.84 -13.38 -26.11
CA LEU A 170 -4.60 -12.86 -25.51
C LEU A 170 -4.25 -13.66 -24.25
N GLU A 171 -3.92 -14.95 -24.43
CA GLU A 171 -3.68 -15.87 -23.32
C GLU A 171 -2.43 -15.49 -22.50
N ASN A 172 -1.35 -15.04 -23.15
CA ASN A 172 -0.12 -14.60 -22.46
C ASN A 172 -0.40 -13.38 -21.57
N GLU A 173 -1.24 -12.46 -22.03
CA GLU A 173 -1.63 -11.27 -21.28
C GLU A 173 -2.50 -11.63 -20.07
N ILE A 174 -3.28 -12.72 -20.15
CA ILE A 174 -4.01 -13.26 -18.98
C ILE A 174 -3.05 -13.80 -17.94
N GLU A 175 -2.02 -14.54 -18.33
CA GLU A 175 -0.98 -14.99 -17.40
C GLU A 175 -0.23 -13.81 -16.76
N MET A 176 0.10 -12.79 -17.55
CA MET A 176 0.70 -11.54 -17.03
C MET A 176 -0.23 -10.82 -16.05
N LEU A 177 -1.54 -10.79 -16.32
CA LEU A 177 -2.54 -10.20 -15.43
C LEU A 177 -2.59 -10.94 -14.09
N ASN A 178 -2.65 -12.27 -14.12
CA ASN A 178 -2.67 -13.11 -12.92
C ASN A 178 -1.39 -12.97 -12.10
N THR A 179 -0.24 -12.96 -12.76
CA THR A 179 1.07 -12.71 -12.13
C THR A 179 1.10 -11.34 -11.47
N HIS A 180 0.63 -10.28 -12.18
CA HIS A 180 0.56 -8.94 -11.62
C HIS A 180 -0.32 -8.85 -10.37
N ILE A 181 -1.49 -9.51 -10.39
CA ILE A 181 -2.39 -9.55 -9.22
C ILE A 181 -1.68 -10.22 -8.04
N TYR A 182 -1.07 -11.38 -8.26
CA TYR A 182 -0.38 -12.15 -7.24
C TYR A 182 0.83 -11.40 -6.64
N GLU A 183 1.68 -10.80 -7.48
CA GLU A 183 2.86 -10.05 -7.01
C GLU A 183 2.50 -8.85 -6.15
N LYS A 184 1.42 -8.15 -6.49
CA LYS A 184 0.97 -6.97 -5.75
C LYS A 184 0.09 -7.28 -4.55
N ARG A 185 -0.50 -8.48 -4.50
CA ARG A 185 -1.49 -8.86 -3.47
C ARG A 185 -1.34 -10.34 -3.15
N LYS A 186 -0.29 -10.66 -2.39
CA LYS A 186 -0.10 -12.04 -1.92
C LYS A 186 -1.34 -12.51 -1.15
N PRO A 187 -1.79 -13.76 -1.38
CA PRO A 187 -2.86 -14.35 -0.60
C PRO A 187 -2.56 -14.29 0.90
N LEU A 188 -3.57 -13.92 1.69
CA LEU A 188 -3.38 -13.74 3.14
C LEU A 188 -2.87 -15.02 3.83
N ASN A 189 -3.25 -16.20 3.33
CA ASN A 189 -2.75 -17.45 3.90
C ASN A 189 -1.24 -17.62 3.70
N GLU A 190 -0.70 -17.26 2.55
CA GLU A 190 0.76 -17.26 2.34
C GLU A 190 1.49 -16.29 3.28
N VAL A 191 0.88 -15.11 3.52
CA VAL A 191 1.44 -14.14 4.47
C VAL A 191 1.42 -14.68 5.89
N LYS A 192 0.38 -15.41 6.30
CA LYS A 192 0.31 -16.10 7.59
C LYS A 192 1.43 -17.15 7.73
N ASP A 193 1.64 -17.97 6.70
CA ASP A 193 2.69 -18.97 6.71
C ASP A 193 4.09 -18.34 6.82
N LEU A 194 4.32 -17.20 6.14
CA LEU A 194 5.56 -16.44 6.25
C LEU A 194 5.78 -15.84 7.64
N LEU A 195 4.73 -15.36 8.29
CA LEU A 195 4.78 -14.86 9.66
C LEU A 195 5.13 -15.97 10.66
N GLU A 196 4.49 -17.15 10.51
CA GLU A 196 4.79 -18.32 11.33
C GLU A 196 6.26 -18.76 11.18
N HIS A 197 6.75 -18.83 9.93
CA HIS A 197 8.16 -19.16 9.64
C HIS A 197 9.13 -18.12 10.24
N ALA A 198 8.72 -16.85 10.30
CA ALA A 198 9.47 -15.77 10.96
C ALA A 198 9.27 -15.76 12.49
N LYS A 199 8.55 -16.74 13.06
CA LYS A 199 8.27 -16.95 14.49
C LYS A 199 7.35 -15.90 15.13
N PHE A 200 6.55 -15.22 14.35
CA PHE A 200 5.47 -14.37 14.86
C PHE A 200 4.26 -15.21 15.27
N GLU A 201 3.59 -14.77 16.32
CA GLU A 201 2.24 -15.22 16.65
C GLU A 201 1.23 -14.20 16.17
N ILE A 202 0.26 -14.62 15.37
CA ILE A 202 -0.85 -13.77 14.94
C ILE A 202 -1.85 -13.69 16.10
N ALA A 203 -1.99 -12.50 16.67
CA ALA A 203 -2.91 -12.25 17.78
C ALA A 203 -4.32 -11.92 17.29
N ASP A 204 -4.45 -11.16 16.19
CA ASP A 204 -5.75 -10.78 15.60
C ASP A 204 -5.61 -10.45 14.12
N ILE A 205 -6.71 -10.62 13.37
CA ILE A 205 -6.84 -10.16 11.99
C ILE A 205 -8.19 -9.47 11.83
N LYS A 206 -8.16 -8.17 11.60
CA LYS A 206 -9.36 -7.38 11.31
C LYS A 206 -9.50 -7.17 9.81
N TYR A 207 -10.70 -7.41 9.29
CA TYR A 207 -11.01 -7.15 7.89
C TYR A 207 -11.71 -5.82 7.73
N GLY A 208 -11.37 -5.12 6.65
CA GLY A 208 -12.00 -3.87 6.24
C GLY A 208 -12.28 -3.88 4.75
N ASN A 209 -13.11 -2.95 4.31
CA ASN A 209 -13.37 -2.72 2.90
C ASN A 209 -13.76 -1.26 2.67
N PHE A 210 -13.29 -0.68 1.58
CA PHE A 210 -13.81 0.57 1.05
C PHE A 210 -13.94 0.48 -0.48
N ASN A 211 -14.58 1.45 -1.09
CA ASN A 211 -14.87 1.40 -2.52
C ASN A 211 -14.49 2.70 -3.20
N TYR A 212 -13.91 2.57 -4.40
CA TYR A 212 -13.93 3.64 -5.39
C TYR A 212 -15.19 3.53 -6.25
N ARG A 213 -15.85 4.66 -6.48
CA ARG A 213 -17.04 4.72 -7.36
C ARG A 213 -16.81 5.77 -8.43
N PHE A 214 -17.07 5.38 -9.67
CA PHE A 214 -16.90 6.22 -10.84
C PHE A 214 -18.20 6.27 -11.62
N ILE A 215 -18.48 7.41 -12.24
CA ILE A 215 -19.69 7.54 -13.06
C ILE A 215 -19.62 6.65 -14.32
N ASP A 216 -18.41 6.48 -14.89
CA ASP A 216 -18.15 5.75 -16.11
C ASP A 216 -16.67 5.32 -16.25
N GLY A 217 -16.33 4.66 -17.35
CA GLY A 217 -14.96 4.24 -17.68
C GLY A 217 -13.99 5.42 -17.88
N PRO A 218 -14.35 6.45 -18.67
CA PRO A 218 -13.54 7.66 -18.77
C PRO A 218 -13.19 8.29 -17.44
N ALA A 219 -14.15 8.42 -16.53
CA ALA A 219 -13.90 8.96 -15.19
C ALA A 219 -12.93 8.09 -14.38
N MET A 220 -13.08 6.76 -14.46
CA MET A 220 -12.18 5.81 -13.81
C MET A 220 -10.75 5.93 -14.35
N PHE A 221 -10.56 5.84 -15.67
CA PHE A 221 -9.21 5.88 -16.25
C PHE A 221 -8.55 7.26 -16.16
N ASN A 222 -9.31 8.35 -16.08
CA ASN A 222 -8.78 9.69 -15.87
C ASN A 222 -8.58 10.05 -14.39
N HIS A 223 -9.03 9.21 -13.44
CA HIS A 223 -8.81 9.47 -12.03
C HIS A 223 -7.31 9.53 -11.72
N PHE A 224 -6.89 10.58 -11.01
CA PHE A 224 -5.47 10.87 -10.76
C PHE A 224 -4.73 9.68 -10.12
N PHE A 225 -5.29 9.11 -9.05
CA PHE A 225 -4.67 7.99 -8.36
C PHE A 225 -4.60 6.71 -9.22
N ILE A 226 -5.63 6.44 -10.05
CA ILE A 226 -5.61 5.31 -10.99
C ILE A 226 -4.48 5.48 -12.02
N LYS A 227 -4.36 6.67 -12.60
CA LYS A 227 -3.27 6.98 -13.54
C LYS A 227 -1.89 6.83 -12.91
N LEU A 228 -1.74 7.36 -11.68
CA LEU A 228 -0.46 7.38 -10.98
C LEU A 228 0.00 5.98 -10.56
N SER A 229 -0.90 5.15 -10.04
CA SER A 229 -0.52 3.94 -9.30
C SER A 229 -0.76 2.63 -10.04
N PHE A 230 -1.66 2.61 -11.04
CA PHE A 230 -2.09 1.36 -11.67
C PHE A 230 -1.94 1.36 -13.19
N LEU A 231 -2.19 2.49 -13.85
CA LEU A 231 -2.35 2.53 -15.30
C LEU A 231 -1.12 2.01 -16.06
N ASP A 232 0.09 2.37 -15.64
CA ASP A 232 1.32 1.93 -16.31
C ASP A 232 1.54 0.42 -16.19
N SER A 233 1.18 -0.17 -15.05
CA SER A 233 1.24 -1.63 -14.88
C SER A 233 0.23 -2.34 -15.78
N TRP A 234 -0.99 -1.82 -15.90
CA TRP A 234 -2.00 -2.37 -16.79
C TRP A 234 -1.63 -2.22 -18.27
N LYS A 235 -1.02 -1.11 -18.67
CA LYS A 235 -0.47 -0.90 -20.03
C LYS A 235 0.64 -1.91 -20.36
N LYS A 236 1.52 -2.20 -19.38
CA LYS A 236 2.58 -3.22 -19.56
C LYS A 236 2.01 -4.61 -19.85
N ILE A 237 0.90 -4.98 -19.22
CA ILE A 237 0.21 -6.26 -19.47
C ILE A 237 -0.28 -6.33 -20.91
N THR A 238 -0.87 -5.26 -21.43
CA THR A 238 -1.47 -5.26 -22.77
C THR A 238 -0.49 -4.94 -23.89
N GLY A 239 0.67 -4.38 -23.59
CA GLY A 239 1.75 -4.07 -24.54
C GLY A 239 1.23 -3.33 -25.79
N VAL A 240 1.50 -3.88 -26.97
CA VAL A 240 1.08 -3.30 -28.27
C VAL A 240 -0.44 -3.26 -28.44
N HIS A 241 -1.19 -4.05 -27.69
CA HIS A 241 -2.65 -4.13 -27.74
C HIS A 241 -3.34 -3.05 -26.91
N THR A 242 -2.57 -2.22 -26.15
CA THR A 242 -3.10 -1.23 -25.20
C THR A 242 -4.22 -0.36 -25.78
N PRO A 243 -4.09 0.32 -26.94
CA PRO A 243 -5.15 1.20 -27.41
C PRO A 243 -6.46 0.48 -27.66
N LYS A 244 -6.37 -0.72 -28.25
CA LYS A 244 -7.54 -1.54 -28.58
C LYS A 244 -8.21 -2.08 -27.32
N ILE A 245 -7.43 -2.68 -26.43
CA ILE A 245 -7.94 -3.31 -25.21
C ILE A 245 -8.56 -2.26 -24.29
N PHE A 246 -7.89 -1.14 -24.04
CA PHE A 246 -8.45 -0.09 -23.20
C PHE A 246 -9.71 0.55 -23.75
N SER A 247 -9.84 0.70 -25.08
CA SER A 247 -11.10 1.14 -25.70
C SER A 247 -12.24 0.15 -25.43
N VAL A 248 -11.96 -1.16 -25.40
CA VAL A 248 -12.98 -2.18 -25.08
C VAL A 248 -13.30 -2.17 -23.59
N LEU A 249 -12.28 -2.09 -22.71
CA LEU A 249 -12.47 -1.99 -21.26
C LEU A 249 -13.37 -0.81 -20.90
N GLU A 250 -13.11 0.36 -21.47
CA GLU A 250 -13.91 1.55 -21.25
C GLU A 250 -15.38 1.33 -21.65
N LYS A 251 -15.64 0.69 -22.79
CA LYS A 251 -17.00 0.36 -23.24
C LYS A 251 -17.70 -0.64 -22.32
N GLU A 252 -16.99 -1.66 -21.85
CA GLU A 252 -17.58 -2.66 -20.94
C GLU A 252 -17.87 -2.04 -19.56
N ILE A 253 -16.97 -1.20 -19.04
CA ILE A 253 -17.20 -0.44 -17.81
C ILE A 253 -18.42 0.47 -17.97
N ASN A 254 -18.56 1.19 -19.10
CA ASN A 254 -19.71 2.05 -19.37
C ASN A 254 -21.03 1.28 -19.40
N LYS A 255 -21.05 0.04 -19.92
CA LYS A 255 -22.25 -0.81 -19.87
C LYS A 255 -22.64 -1.16 -18.42
N VAL A 256 -21.65 -1.50 -17.59
CA VAL A 256 -21.88 -1.79 -16.18
C VAL A 256 -22.37 -0.54 -15.44
N SER A 257 -21.75 0.60 -15.72
CA SER A 257 -22.13 1.90 -15.13
C SER A 257 -23.55 2.31 -15.47
N ALA A 258 -23.93 2.17 -16.73
CA ALA A 258 -25.30 2.49 -17.20
C ALA A 258 -26.36 1.63 -16.50
N LYS A 259 -26.04 0.37 -16.19
CA LYS A 259 -26.96 -0.55 -15.51
C LYS A 259 -27.06 -0.27 -14.01
N ASN A 260 -25.96 0.10 -13.37
CA ASN A 260 -25.82 0.16 -11.91
C ASN A 260 -25.76 1.58 -11.34
N GLY A 261 -25.86 2.63 -12.16
CA GLY A 261 -25.71 4.02 -11.74
C GLY A 261 -24.27 4.40 -11.40
N GLY A 262 -23.30 3.71 -12.00
CA GLY A 262 -21.87 3.91 -11.81
C GLY A 262 -21.07 2.61 -11.79
N PHE A 263 -19.75 2.73 -11.80
CA PHE A 263 -18.82 1.61 -11.69
C PHE A 263 -18.15 1.62 -10.32
N GLN A 264 -18.23 0.52 -9.61
CA GLN A 264 -17.61 0.34 -8.31
C GLN A 264 -16.37 -0.55 -8.44
N MET A 265 -15.32 -0.20 -7.70
CA MET A 265 -14.12 -1.00 -7.49
C MET A 265 -13.91 -1.16 -6.00
N SER A 266 -14.03 -2.38 -5.50
CA SER A 266 -13.86 -2.70 -4.07
C SER A 266 -12.38 -2.84 -3.70
N VAL A 267 -12.06 -2.44 -2.48
CA VAL A 267 -10.72 -2.56 -1.87
C VAL A 267 -10.86 -3.26 -0.52
N PRO A 268 -11.01 -4.58 -0.52
CA PRO A 268 -10.94 -5.36 0.71
C PRO A 268 -9.51 -5.38 1.23
N PHE A 269 -9.36 -5.30 2.55
CA PHE A 269 -8.06 -5.30 3.19
C PHE A 269 -8.09 -6.00 4.55
N ALA A 270 -6.91 -6.35 5.05
CA ALA A 270 -6.72 -6.88 6.38
C ALA A 270 -5.73 -6.02 7.17
N THR A 271 -5.98 -5.87 8.46
CA THR A 271 -5.00 -5.44 9.45
C THR A 271 -4.60 -6.66 10.26
N VAL A 272 -3.32 -6.98 10.21
CA VAL A 272 -2.75 -8.15 10.90
C VAL A 272 -1.99 -7.66 12.13
N ASP A 273 -2.37 -8.14 13.30
CA ASP A 273 -1.73 -7.88 14.60
C ASP A 273 -0.94 -9.10 15.04
N CYS A 274 0.36 -8.96 15.18
CA CYS A 274 1.28 -10.04 15.57
C CYS A 274 2.05 -9.71 16.83
N ARG A 275 2.53 -10.75 17.50
CA ARG A 275 3.44 -10.66 18.65
C ARG A 275 4.73 -11.40 18.35
N LYS A 276 5.85 -10.80 18.77
CA LYS A 276 7.12 -11.52 18.92
C LYS A 276 7.10 -12.20 20.29
N LYS A 277 7.04 -13.56 20.30
CA LYS A 277 7.17 -14.32 21.55
C LYS A 277 8.57 -14.20 22.13
N SER A 278 8.63 -14.25 23.49
CA SER A 278 9.87 -14.33 24.26
C SER A 278 10.68 -15.57 23.93
#